data_5a368fb56dad0040a189b637585f1ed4
#
_entry.id   5a368fb56dad0040a189b637585f1ed4
#
_cell.length_a   1.000
_cell.length_b   1.000
_cell.length_c   1.000
_cell.angle_alpha   90.00
_cell.angle_beta   90.00
_cell.angle_gamma   90.00
#
_symmetry.space_group_name_H-M   'P 1'
#
loop_
_entity.id
_entity.type
_entity.pdbx_description
1 polymer ?
#
loop_
_entity_poly.entity_id
_entity_poly.type
_entity_poly.pdbx_seq_one_letter_code
_entity_poly.pdbx_strand_id
1 'polypeptide(L)'
;MPAAKAPDGPPTLQLMSDAQLQPLMSTLTIMSQELQASLLAAQGKPADAHSLFLKAAQAEKALGYREPPSYIRPVGETEAAAMQSLGSWVDARAAFEQALLERPRSGFALYGIAFTSEKSGNADAARKEYTEFLAAWKDADPALDQVIHARSYLAFGHVP
;
A
#
# COMPACT_ATOMS: atom_id res chain seq x y z
N MET A 1 9.97 -58.66 -0.52
CA MET A 1 9.33 -57.33 -0.63
C MET A 1 9.70 -56.76 -1.98
N PRO A 2 8.77 -56.49 -2.91
CA PRO A 2 9.11 -55.90 -4.21
C PRO A 2 9.41 -54.40 -4.01
N ALA A 3 10.52 -53.94 -4.55
CA ALA A 3 10.92 -52.56 -4.58
C ALA A 3 9.94 -51.72 -5.40
N ALA A 4 9.48 -50.60 -4.84
CA ALA A 4 8.63 -49.65 -5.55
C ALA A 4 9.42 -49.04 -6.71
N LYS A 5 8.91 -49.21 -7.93
CA LYS A 5 9.47 -48.66 -9.17
C LYS A 5 9.27 -47.16 -9.13
N ALA A 6 10.36 -46.38 -9.21
CA ALA A 6 10.29 -44.95 -9.37
C ALA A 6 9.58 -44.59 -10.68
N PRO A 7 8.80 -43.48 -10.76
CA PRO A 7 8.16 -43.10 -12.00
C PRO A 7 9.21 -42.60 -12.97
N ASP A 8 9.39 -43.33 -14.10
CA ASP A 8 10.19 -42.95 -15.26
C ASP A 8 9.44 -41.88 -16.03
N GLY A 9 9.86 -40.63 -15.90
CA GLY A 9 9.42 -39.52 -16.74
C GLY A 9 9.94 -38.18 -16.22
N PRO A 10 10.27 -37.20 -17.10
CA PRO A 10 10.58 -35.87 -16.64
C PRO A 10 9.39 -35.32 -15.88
N PRO A 11 9.61 -34.45 -14.85
CA PRO A 11 8.51 -33.87 -14.10
C PRO A 11 7.56 -33.15 -15.06
N THR A 12 6.36 -33.69 -15.18
CA THR A 12 5.30 -33.04 -15.96
C THR A 12 5.05 -31.70 -15.28
N LEU A 13 5.36 -30.60 -15.99
CA LEU A 13 4.89 -29.28 -15.65
C LEU A 13 3.36 -29.36 -15.49
N GLN A 14 2.90 -29.43 -14.25
CA GLN A 14 1.47 -29.32 -13.97
C GLN A 14 1.07 -27.90 -14.38
N LEU A 15 0.41 -27.78 -15.54
CA LEU A 15 -0.21 -26.53 -15.96
C LEU A 15 -1.17 -26.11 -14.85
N MET A 16 -1.00 -24.89 -14.36
CA MET A 16 -1.90 -24.31 -13.37
C MET A 16 -3.33 -24.35 -13.93
N SER A 17 -4.28 -24.77 -13.11
CA SER A 17 -5.70 -24.73 -13.49
C SER A 17 -6.15 -23.28 -13.68
N ASP A 18 -7.19 -23.06 -14.48
CA ASP A 18 -7.77 -21.72 -14.69
C ASP A 18 -8.14 -21.05 -13.36
N ALA A 19 -8.59 -21.82 -12.38
CA ALA A 19 -8.90 -21.35 -11.03
C ALA A 19 -7.66 -20.79 -10.27
N GLN A 20 -6.46 -21.24 -10.61
CA GLN A 20 -5.20 -20.74 -10.05
C GLN A 20 -4.60 -19.61 -10.90
N LEU A 21 -4.80 -19.66 -12.22
CA LEU A 21 -4.29 -18.65 -13.14
C LEU A 21 -5.03 -17.32 -13.03
N GLN A 22 -6.36 -17.32 -12.88
CA GLN A 22 -7.16 -16.10 -12.83
C GLN A 22 -6.77 -15.14 -11.68
N PRO A 23 -6.61 -15.59 -10.42
CA PRO A 23 -6.14 -14.71 -9.35
C PRO A 23 -4.73 -14.18 -9.59
N LEU A 24 -3.83 -14.99 -10.15
CA LEU A 24 -2.47 -14.57 -10.49
C LEU A 24 -2.49 -13.50 -11.57
N MET A 25 -3.24 -13.70 -12.65
CA MET A 25 -3.36 -12.73 -13.74
C MET A 25 -3.95 -11.40 -13.26
N SER A 26 -4.96 -11.45 -12.39
CA SER A 26 -5.55 -10.25 -11.78
C SER A 26 -4.52 -9.50 -10.93
N THR A 27 -3.76 -10.21 -10.10
CA THR A 27 -2.68 -9.61 -9.30
C THR A 27 -1.61 -8.96 -10.18
N LEU A 28 -1.15 -9.64 -11.23
CA LEU A 28 -0.16 -9.08 -12.17
C LEU A 28 -0.70 -7.85 -12.91
N THR A 29 -1.98 -7.83 -13.23
CA THR A 29 -2.64 -6.68 -13.85
C THR A 29 -2.63 -5.48 -12.91
N ILE A 30 -2.97 -5.66 -11.63
CA ILE A 30 -2.91 -4.59 -10.62
C ILE A 30 -1.49 -4.06 -10.50
N MET A 31 -0.49 -4.93 -10.33
CA MET A 31 0.91 -4.53 -10.23
C MET A 31 1.39 -3.74 -11.45
N SER A 32 1.01 -4.19 -12.65
CA SER A 32 1.35 -3.48 -13.91
C SER A 32 0.72 -2.09 -13.95
N GLN A 33 -0.54 -1.96 -13.55
CA GLN A 33 -1.24 -0.68 -13.52
C GLN A 33 -0.62 0.26 -12.48
N GLU A 34 -0.30 -0.21 -11.27
CA GLU A 34 0.38 0.59 -10.25
C GLU A 34 1.75 1.08 -10.70
N LEU A 35 2.55 0.21 -11.35
CA LEU A 35 3.84 0.59 -11.88
C LEU A 35 3.72 1.67 -12.96
N GLN A 36 2.79 1.50 -13.90
CA GLN A 36 2.53 2.48 -14.95
C GLN A 36 2.04 3.81 -14.36
N ALA A 37 1.12 3.77 -13.36
CA ALA A 37 0.64 4.96 -12.67
C ALA A 37 1.77 5.69 -11.94
N SER A 38 2.65 4.95 -11.25
CA SER A 38 3.83 5.52 -10.58
C SER A 38 4.80 6.17 -11.58
N LEU A 39 4.99 5.57 -12.74
CA LEU A 39 5.80 6.17 -13.82
C LEU A 39 5.16 7.46 -14.37
N LEU A 40 3.84 7.49 -14.55
CA LEU A 40 3.13 8.71 -14.96
C LEU A 40 3.25 9.82 -13.91
N ALA A 41 3.12 9.48 -12.63
CA ALA A 41 3.36 10.43 -11.53
C ALA A 41 4.80 10.97 -11.60
N ALA A 42 5.81 10.11 -11.71
CA ALA A 42 7.21 10.52 -11.82
C ALA A 42 7.50 11.40 -13.05
N GLN A 43 6.68 11.28 -14.11
CA GLN A 43 6.74 12.15 -15.31
C GLN A 43 5.99 13.47 -15.14
N GLY A 44 5.43 13.77 -13.96
CA GLY A 44 4.65 14.99 -13.71
C GLY A 44 3.25 14.96 -14.36
N LYS A 45 2.65 13.78 -14.51
CA LYS A 45 1.31 13.57 -15.08
C LYS A 45 0.34 13.03 -14.01
N PRO A 46 0.03 13.81 -12.96
CA PRO A 46 -0.75 13.32 -11.82
C PRO A 46 -2.17 12.89 -12.19
N ALA A 47 -2.84 13.57 -13.13
CA ALA A 47 -4.20 13.22 -13.54
C ALA A 47 -4.25 11.84 -14.25
N ASP A 48 -3.29 11.57 -15.14
CA ASP A 48 -3.18 10.29 -15.82
C ASP A 48 -2.83 9.17 -14.83
N ALA A 49 -1.91 9.46 -13.90
CA ALA A 49 -1.53 8.55 -12.83
C ALA A 49 -2.74 8.19 -11.96
N HIS A 50 -3.48 9.18 -11.47
CA HIS A 50 -4.69 8.97 -10.67
C HIS A 50 -5.71 8.09 -11.40
N SER A 51 -5.98 8.37 -12.67
CA SER A 51 -6.91 7.56 -13.47
C SER A 51 -6.51 6.09 -13.55
N LEU A 52 -5.21 5.81 -13.58
CA LEU A 52 -4.71 4.44 -13.64
C LEU A 52 -4.68 3.78 -12.26
N PHE A 53 -4.36 4.53 -11.19
CA PHE A 53 -4.50 4.05 -9.80
C PHE A 53 -5.95 3.69 -9.48
N LEU A 54 -6.94 4.47 -9.92
CA LEU A 54 -8.35 4.14 -9.75
C LEU A 54 -8.71 2.80 -10.40
N LYS A 55 -8.20 2.51 -11.59
CA LYS A 55 -8.41 1.21 -12.26
C LYS A 55 -7.77 0.07 -11.47
N ALA A 56 -6.54 0.27 -10.98
CA ALA A 56 -5.85 -0.69 -10.15
C ALA A 56 -6.61 -0.97 -8.83
N ALA A 57 -7.10 0.07 -8.16
CA ALA A 57 -7.90 -0.06 -6.93
C ALA A 57 -9.23 -0.79 -7.17
N GLN A 58 -9.90 -0.53 -8.29
CA GLN A 58 -11.09 -1.29 -8.68
C GLN A 58 -10.79 -2.76 -8.92
N ALA A 59 -9.67 -3.06 -9.57
CA ALA A 59 -9.22 -4.44 -9.79
C ALA A 59 -8.82 -5.12 -8.47
N GLU A 60 -8.15 -4.41 -7.54
CA GLU A 60 -7.85 -4.90 -6.20
C GLU A 60 -9.13 -5.26 -5.45
N LYS A 61 -10.11 -4.37 -5.44
CA LYS A 61 -11.41 -4.62 -4.80
C LYS A 61 -12.14 -5.83 -5.40
N ALA A 62 -12.01 -6.05 -6.70
CA ALA A 62 -12.62 -7.20 -7.39
C ALA A 62 -11.97 -8.55 -6.99
N LEU A 63 -10.77 -8.57 -6.40
CA LEU A 63 -10.17 -9.80 -5.84
C LEU A 63 -10.98 -10.36 -4.67
N GLY A 64 -11.82 -9.53 -4.04
CA GLY A 64 -12.59 -9.88 -2.86
C GLY A 64 -11.75 -10.03 -1.60
N TYR A 65 -12.45 -10.17 -0.47
CA TYR A 65 -11.79 -10.38 0.81
C TYR A 65 -11.21 -11.80 0.89
N ARG A 66 -9.93 -11.88 1.27
CA ARG A 66 -9.23 -13.14 1.60
C ARG A 66 -8.27 -12.91 2.76
N GLU A 67 -8.04 -13.99 3.53
CA GLU A 67 -7.06 -13.99 4.61
C GLU A 67 -6.05 -15.14 4.37
N PRO A 68 -4.78 -14.89 4.12
CA PRO A 68 -4.17 -13.56 3.96
C PRO A 68 -4.64 -12.83 2.68
N PRO A 69 -4.54 -11.48 2.64
CA PRO A 69 -4.95 -10.71 1.47
C PRO A 69 -4.21 -11.14 0.21
N SER A 70 -4.93 -11.25 -0.90
CA SER A 70 -4.33 -11.62 -2.20
C SER A 70 -3.39 -10.54 -2.72
N TYR A 71 -3.59 -9.28 -2.31
CA TYR A 71 -2.74 -8.14 -2.60
C TYR A 71 -2.21 -7.54 -1.30
N ILE A 72 -0.89 -7.48 -1.15
CA ILE A 72 -0.25 -7.24 0.15
C ILE A 72 -0.42 -5.77 0.59
N ARG A 73 -0.24 -4.82 -0.34
CA ARG A 73 -0.35 -3.40 -0.08
C ARG A 73 -1.58 -2.84 -0.79
N PRO A 74 -2.47 -2.10 -0.11
CA PRO A 74 -3.56 -1.42 -0.80
C PRO A 74 -3.03 -0.46 -1.87
N VAL A 75 -3.68 -0.46 -3.04
CA VAL A 75 -3.32 0.44 -4.15
C VAL A 75 -3.33 1.91 -3.71
N GLY A 76 -4.28 2.29 -2.84
CA GLY A 76 -4.35 3.64 -2.28
C GLY A 76 -3.10 4.08 -1.50
N GLU A 77 -2.37 3.15 -0.86
CA GLU A 77 -1.09 3.49 -0.21
C GLU A 77 0.01 3.80 -1.24
N THR A 78 0.04 3.08 -2.35
CA THR A 78 0.99 3.34 -3.46
C THR A 78 0.68 4.66 -4.15
N GLU A 79 -0.60 4.93 -4.42
CA GLU A 79 -1.06 6.21 -4.97
C GLU A 79 -0.67 7.38 -4.05
N ALA A 80 -1.00 7.26 -2.76
CA ALA A 80 -0.69 8.30 -1.79
C ALA A 80 0.81 8.61 -1.71
N ALA A 81 1.67 7.59 -1.72
CA ALA A 81 3.11 7.78 -1.74
C ALA A 81 3.58 8.50 -3.02
N ALA A 82 2.99 8.16 -4.18
CA ALA A 82 3.28 8.84 -5.44
C ALA A 82 2.85 10.32 -5.40
N MET A 83 1.66 10.61 -4.87
CA MET A 83 1.18 11.99 -4.71
C MET A 83 2.00 12.80 -3.71
N GLN A 84 2.44 12.17 -2.60
CA GLN A 84 3.38 12.82 -1.66
C GLN A 84 4.68 13.21 -2.34
N SER A 85 5.24 12.35 -3.19
CA SER A 85 6.49 12.65 -3.91
C SER A 85 6.37 13.84 -4.86
N LEU A 86 5.17 14.14 -5.32
CA LEU A 86 4.84 15.30 -6.16
C LEU A 86 4.48 16.55 -5.35
N GLY A 87 4.40 16.45 -4.01
CA GLY A 87 3.90 17.54 -3.16
C GLY A 87 2.38 17.76 -3.29
N SER A 88 1.65 16.82 -3.88
CA SER A 88 0.19 16.88 -4.03
C SER A 88 -0.49 16.39 -2.75
N TRP A 89 -0.39 17.20 -1.68
CA TRP A 89 -0.79 16.80 -0.32
C TRP A 89 -2.28 16.47 -0.20
N VAL A 90 -3.14 17.16 -0.93
CA VAL A 90 -4.59 16.92 -0.92
C VAL A 90 -4.91 15.54 -1.51
N ASP A 91 -4.32 15.22 -2.65
CA ASP A 91 -4.55 13.95 -3.33
C ASP A 91 -3.92 12.78 -2.54
N ALA A 92 -2.72 13.01 -1.98
CA ALA A 92 -2.06 12.03 -1.11
C ALA A 92 -2.92 11.68 0.10
N ARG A 93 -3.50 12.70 0.76
CA ARG A 93 -4.40 12.49 1.88
C ARG A 93 -5.64 11.67 1.48
N ALA A 94 -6.30 12.06 0.39
CA ALA A 94 -7.49 11.38 -0.10
C ALA A 94 -7.20 9.89 -0.41
N ALA A 95 -6.05 9.59 -1.01
CA ALA A 95 -5.64 8.23 -1.31
C ALA A 95 -5.36 7.39 -0.04
N PHE A 96 -4.73 7.97 1.00
CA PHE A 96 -4.56 7.28 2.29
C PHE A 96 -5.89 7.06 3.00
N GLU A 97 -6.79 8.04 2.98
CA GLU A 97 -8.14 7.89 3.56
C GLU A 97 -8.92 6.78 2.85
N GLN A 98 -8.80 6.68 1.53
CA GLN A 98 -9.36 5.56 0.77
C GLN A 98 -8.73 4.22 1.17
N ALA A 99 -7.42 4.15 1.36
CA ALA A 99 -6.74 2.94 1.81
C ALA A 99 -7.21 2.49 3.20
N LEU A 100 -7.55 3.43 4.10
CA LEU A 100 -8.11 3.12 5.42
C LEU A 100 -9.52 2.54 5.35
N LEU A 101 -10.30 2.79 4.30
CA LEU A 101 -11.60 2.12 4.11
C LEU A 101 -11.42 0.61 3.88
N GLU A 102 -10.35 0.22 3.21
CA GLU A 102 -10.02 -1.19 2.96
C GLU A 102 -9.31 -1.83 4.18
N ARG A 103 -8.46 -1.06 4.86
CA ARG A 103 -7.66 -1.51 6.03
C ARG A 103 -7.67 -0.45 7.14
N PRO A 104 -8.72 -0.39 7.97
CA PRO A 104 -8.95 0.70 8.95
C PRO A 104 -7.83 0.92 9.98
N ARG A 105 -6.92 -0.01 10.15
CA ARG A 105 -5.80 0.08 11.10
C ARG A 105 -4.43 0.01 10.43
N SER A 106 -4.35 0.26 9.12
CA SER A 106 -3.06 0.33 8.44
C SER A 106 -2.22 1.45 9.05
N GLY A 107 -1.12 1.07 9.71
CA GLY A 107 -0.20 2.05 10.28
C GLY A 107 0.51 2.86 9.20
N PHE A 108 0.75 2.29 8.03
CA PHE A 108 1.32 3.04 6.91
C PHE A 108 0.39 4.16 6.44
N ALA A 109 -0.91 3.88 6.31
CA ALA A 109 -1.88 4.90 5.93
C ALA A 109 -2.09 5.94 7.04
N LEU A 110 -2.19 5.53 8.32
CA LEU A 110 -2.31 6.46 9.45
C LEU A 110 -1.08 7.38 9.55
N TYR A 111 0.13 6.83 9.46
CA TYR A 111 1.35 7.63 9.41
C TYR A 111 1.37 8.55 8.20
N GLY A 112 0.99 8.04 7.02
CA GLY A 112 0.96 8.81 5.78
C GLY A 112 0.05 10.02 5.84
N ILE A 113 -1.12 9.92 6.49
CA ILE A 113 -2.04 11.03 6.73
C ILE A 113 -1.38 12.08 7.63
N ALA A 114 -0.80 11.65 8.76
CA ALA A 114 -0.12 12.55 9.69
C ALA A 114 1.05 13.28 9.02
N PHE A 115 1.86 12.56 8.25
CA PHE A 115 2.98 13.12 7.48
C PHE A 115 2.49 14.11 6.41
N THR A 116 1.37 13.83 5.76
CA THR A 116 0.77 14.75 4.79
C THR A 116 0.33 16.05 5.47
N SER A 117 -0.29 15.96 6.67
CA SER A 117 -0.66 17.15 7.46
C SER A 117 0.56 17.96 7.88
N GLU A 118 1.64 17.29 8.31
CA GLU A 118 2.91 17.95 8.64
C GLU A 118 3.46 18.72 7.43
N LYS A 119 3.60 18.06 6.30
CA LYS A 119 4.20 18.65 5.09
C LYS A 119 3.33 19.73 4.43
N SER A 120 2.01 19.68 4.63
CA SER A 120 1.09 20.75 4.23
C SER A 120 1.02 21.91 5.21
N GLY A 121 1.76 21.86 6.32
CA GLY A 121 1.83 22.94 7.33
C GLY A 121 0.68 22.95 8.34
N ASN A 122 -0.14 21.91 8.39
CA ASN A 122 -1.23 21.79 9.36
C ASN A 122 -0.73 21.10 10.65
N ALA A 123 -0.03 21.87 11.49
CA ALA A 123 0.62 21.34 12.68
C ALA A 123 -0.36 20.73 13.70
N ASP A 124 -1.54 21.31 13.87
CA ASP A 124 -2.54 20.81 14.84
C ASP A 124 -3.09 19.45 14.39
N ALA A 125 -3.43 19.31 13.10
CA ALA A 125 -3.86 18.03 12.54
C ALA A 125 -2.74 17.00 12.63
N ALA A 126 -1.50 17.36 12.25
CA ALA A 126 -0.36 16.45 12.30
C ALA A 126 -0.13 15.90 13.72
N ARG A 127 -0.19 16.75 14.77
CA ARG A 127 -0.04 16.31 16.16
C ARG A 127 -1.11 15.29 16.56
N LYS A 128 -2.37 15.57 16.23
CA LYS A 128 -3.48 14.68 16.51
C LYS A 128 -3.28 13.33 15.81
N GLU A 129 -2.99 13.36 14.53
CA GLU A 129 -2.88 12.18 13.66
C GLU A 129 -1.66 11.32 14.01
N TYR A 130 -0.50 11.92 14.36
CA TYR A 130 0.63 11.15 14.89
C TYR A 130 0.31 10.49 16.23
N THR A 131 -0.49 11.13 17.08
CA THR A 131 -0.95 10.51 18.33
C THR A 131 -1.85 9.31 18.05
N GLU A 132 -2.77 9.43 17.10
CA GLU A 132 -3.64 8.33 16.66
C GLU A 132 -2.84 7.17 16.03
N PHE A 133 -1.84 7.48 15.18
CA PHE A 133 -0.92 6.50 14.62
C PHE A 133 -0.18 5.72 15.72
N LEU A 134 0.45 6.41 16.67
CA LEU A 134 1.21 5.77 17.75
C LEU A 134 0.30 4.96 18.70
N ALA A 135 -0.95 5.38 18.89
CA ALA A 135 -1.93 4.61 19.65
C ALA A 135 -2.34 3.32 18.93
N ALA A 136 -2.53 3.38 17.61
CA ALA A 136 -2.85 2.22 16.79
C ALA A 136 -1.68 1.23 16.70
N TRP A 137 -0.43 1.74 16.70
CA TRP A 137 0.81 0.97 16.57
C TRP A 137 1.63 0.96 17.88
N LYS A 138 0.96 0.93 19.02
CA LYS A 138 1.60 0.94 20.36
C LYS A 138 2.58 -0.19 20.59
N ASP A 139 2.35 -1.35 19.96
CA ASP A 139 3.16 -2.57 20.08
C ASP A 139 4.12 -2.76 18.87
N ALA A 140 4.25 -1.75 18.00
CA ALA A 140 5.17 -1.80 16.87
C ALA A 140 6.63 -1.69 17.34
N ASP A 141 7.56 -2.18 16.50
CA ASP A 141 9.00 -2.03 16.75
C ASP A 141 9.35 -0.55 16.93
N PRO A 142 9.92 -0.17 18.09
CA PRO A 142 10.29 1.22 18.35
C PRO A 142 11.40 1.75 17.45
N ALA A 143 12.11 0.88 16.73
CA ALA A 143 13.17 1.24 15.78
C ALA A 143 12.65 1.56 14.37
N LEU A 144 11.33 1.40 14.11
CA LEU A 144 10.74 1.80 12.84
C LEU A 144 10.87 3.32 12.64
N ASP A 145 11.32 3.73 11.46
CA ASP A 145 11.52 5.15 11.12
C ASP A 145 10.25 5.98 11.33
N GLN A 146 9.09 5.42 10.99
CA GLN A 146 7.80 6.08 11.17
C GLN A 146 7.47 6.33 12.66
N VAL A 147 7.82 5.38 13.53
CA VAL A 147 7.60 5.48 14.98
C VAL A 147 8.56 6.52 15.58
N ILE A 148 9.83 6.48 15.16
CA ILE A 148 10.85 7.44 15.57
C ILE A 148 10.45 8.84 15.14
N HIS A 149 10.07 9.03 13.88
CA HIS A 149 9.65 10.33 13.34
C HIS A 149 8.44 10.88 14.10
N ALA A 150 7.38 10.09 14.26
CA ALA A 150 6.15 10.52 14.94
C ALA A 150 6.42 10.96 16.39
N ARG A 151 7.23 10.19 17.14
CA ARG A 151 7.64 10.54 18.51
C ARG A 151 8.46 11.83 18.55
N SER A 152 9.39 11.99 17.62
CA SER A 152 10.24 13.20 17.52
C SER A 152 9.39 14.43 17.20
N TYR A 153 8.45 14.31 16.25
CA TYR A 153 7.54 15.39 15.90
C TYR A 153 6.68 15.83 17.10
N LEU A 154 6.13 14.88 17.85
CA LEU A 154 5.32 15.19 19.04
C LEU A 154 6.14 15.83 20.15
N ALA A 155 7.41 15.45 20.31
CA ALA A 155 8.29 16.00 21.34
C ALA A 155 8.80 17.41 21.00
N PHE A 156 9.17 17.67 19.76
CA PHE A 156 9.89 18.89 19.38
C PHE A 156 9.09 19.82 18.44
N GLY A 157 7.97 19.36 17.89
CA GLY A 157 7.09 20.15 17.03
C GLY A 157 7.57 20.35 15.59
N HIS A 158 8.76 19.87 15.27
CA HIS A 158 9.36 19.85 13.93
C HIS A 158 10.52 18.87 13.95
N VAL A 159 10.63 18.05 12.90
CA VAL A 159 11.82 17.25 12.64
C VAL A 159 12.58 17.96 11.52
N PRO A 160 13.82 18.38 11.74
CA PRO A 160 14.61 19.07 10.72
C PRO A 160 14.90 18.18 9.52
#